data_2c5c8193d972492c6046a928a49626af
#
_entry.id   2c5c8193d972492c6046a928a49626af
#
_cell.length_a   1.000
_cell.length_b   1.000
_cell.length_c   1.000
_cell.angle_alpha   90.00
_cell.angle_beta   90.00
_cell.angle_gamma   90.00
#
_symmetry.space_group_name_H-M   'P 1'
#
loop_
_entity.id
_entity.type
_entity.pdbx_description
1 polymer ?
#
loop_
_entity_poly.entity_id
_entity_poly.type
_entity_poly.pdbx_seq_one_letter_code
_entity_poly.pdbx_strand_id
1 'polypeptide(L)'
;MNSVAPSVVAEAIKLEKQRRSASASLYEFVRQSWHVVEPGVPFVESWHIQEICEHLEAISSGDIRKLLINIPPRHSKSTIVSVIWPMWEWLTDPAQKFLCASYSGALSIRDNLKARRLVQSPWYQERWGHMFKLSGDQNAKQRFENSETGYRIATSVGGTATGEGGSRLLLDDPHAAQEAQSDAIRESSLEWFDQVWSTRLNDPKLDAMVTVMQRLHERDISGHVLEDIGGWEHLMIPAEWDGKRRTTSLGAYDPRTEKGQLICPERFGEQEVADLKRLLGVYGTAGQLQQDPNPAEGGILKTDFIEMWPCTKGLPPFEYILQSYDCAFTEKTTGDPTACSTWAIFTHAGQHNVMLIDAWDEHLSYPDLRERAIKDWNTEYGGMSKDSQFSRARRADRILVESKASGQSLLQDLRLAKVPAIGYN
;
A
#
# COMPACT_ATOMS: atom_id res chain seq x y z
N MET A 1 -28.08 50.97 -29.38
CA MET A 1 -27.84 49.90 -28.39
C MET A 1 -27.98 48.58 -29.13
N ASN A 2 -26.87 47.91 -29.41
CA ASN A 2 -26.91 46.58 -30.05
C ASN A 2 -27.48 45.56 -29.05
N SER A 3 -28.68 45.06 -29.31
CA SER A 3 -29.25 43.96 -28.51
C SER A 3 -28.41 42.71 -28.71
N VAL A 4 -27.81 42.19 -27.62
CA VAL A 4 -27.10 40.91 -27.67
C VAL A 4 -28.09 39.82 -28.03
N ALA A 5 -27.73 38.95 -28.99
CA ALA A 5 -28.61 37.88 -29.44
C ALA A 5 -29.01 36.95 -28.30
N PRO A 6 -30.27 36.51 -28.16
CA PRO A 6 -30.73 35.65 -27.08
C PRO A 6 -29.90 34.35 -26.89
N SER A 7 -29.34 33.81 -27.99
CA SER A 7 -28.46 32.63 -28.00
C SER A 7 -27.12 32.88 -27.26
N VAL A 8 -26.55 34.08 -27.41
CA VAL A 8 -25.29 34.47 -26.72
C VAL A 8 -25.52 34.61 -25.22
N VAL A 9 -26.66 35.18 -24.82
CA VAL A 9 -27.04 35.31 -23.40
C VAL A 9 -27.27 33.92 -22.78
N ALA A 10 -27.94 33.01 -23.49
CA ALA A 10 -28.16 31.64 -23.00
C ALA A 10 -26.85 30.86 -22.84
N GLU A 11 -25.93 31.00 -23.79
CA GLU A 11 -24.59 30.38 -23.71
C GLU A 11 -23.77 30.93 -22.51
N ALA A 12 -23.78 32.24 -22.33
CA ALA A 12 -23.10 32.86 -21.17
C ALA A 12 -23.68 32.42 -19.83
N ILE A 13 -25.02 32.29 -19.74
CA ILE A 13 -25.67 31.75 -18.52
C ILE A 13 -25.29 30.29 -18.28
N LYS A 14 -25.24 29.48 -19.31
CA LYS A 14 -24.82 28.08 -19.21
C LYS A 14 -23.37 27.97 -18.73
N LEU A 15 -22.46 28.74 -19.32
CA LEU A 15 -21.05 28.78 -18.93
C LEU A 15 -20.89 29.19 -17.47
N GLU A 16 -21.60 30.22 -17.03
CA GLU A 16 -21.54 30.70 -15.65
C GLU A 16 -22.10 29.67 -14.66
N LYS A 17 -23.17 28.96 -14.99
CA LYS A 17 -23.70 27.87 -14.16
C LYS A 17 -22.67 26.73 -14.05
N GLN A 18 -22.04 26.33 -15.14
CA GLN A 18 -20.98 25.33 -15.14
C GLN A 18 -19.78 25.75 -14.32
N ARG A 19 -19.34 27.02 -14.45
CA ARG A 19 -18.25 27.60 -13.65
C ARG A 19 -18.57 27.55 -12.17
N ARG A 20 -19.77 27.99 -11.77
CA ARG A 20 -20.19 27.99 -10.35
C ARG A 20 -20.26 26.58 -9.78
N SER A 21 -20.85 25.63 -10.49
CA SER A 21 -20.93 24.26 -10.00
C SER A 21 -19.56 23.61 -9.84
N ALA A 22 -18.67 23.82 -10.83
CA ALA A 22 -17.29 23.30 -10.75
C ALA A 22 -16.44 23.99 -9.67
N SER A 23 -16.65 25.28 -9.39
CA SER A 23 -15.96 25.96 -8.30
C SER A 23 -16.44 25.50 -6.91
N ALA A 24 -17.71 25.13 -6.79
CA ALA A 24 -18.33 24.75 -5.52
C ALA A 24 -18.13 23.27 -5.15
N SER A 25 -17.81 22.40 -6.13
CA SER A 25 -17.64 20.97 -5.91
C SER A 25 -16.48 20.42 -6.75
N LEU A 26 -15.56 19.74 -6.07
CA LEU A 26 -14.46 19.06 -6.72
C LEU A 26 -14.96 17.94 -7.66
N TYR A 27 -15.99 17.21 -7.26
CA TYR A 27 -16.59 16.20 -8.12
C TYR A 27 -17.09 16.79 -9.44
N GLU A 28 -17.81 17.92 -9.41
CA GLU A 28 -18.24 18.63 -10.59
C GLU A 28 -17.07 19.17 -11.43
N PHE A 29 -16.02 19.64 -10.77
CA PHE A 29 -14.80 20.06 -11.46
C PHE A 29 -14.10 18.88 -12.13
N VAL A 30 -13.99 17.73 -11.48
CA VAL A 30 -13.45 16.49 -12.05
C VAL A 30 -14.27 16.09 -13.30
N ARG A 31 -15.58 16.01 -13.16
CA ARG A 31 -16.48 15.62 -14.24
C ARG A 31 -16.36 16.53 -15.46
N GLN A 32 -16.32 17.84 -15.23
CA GLN A 32 -16.25 18.85 -16.30
C GLN A 32 -14.86 18.94 -16.93
N SER A 33 -13.78 18.75 -16.17
CA SER A 33 -12.39 18.85 -16.65
C SER A 33 -11.85 17.55 -17.26
N TRP A 34 -12.56 16.44 -17.10
CA TRP A 34 -12.06 15.11 -17.47
C TRP A 34 -11.61 15.03 -18.94
N HIS A 35 -12.38 15.59 -19.85
CA HIS A 35 -12.07 15.61 -21.29
C HIS A 35 -10.77 16.37 -21.63
N VAL A 36 -10.31 17.26 -20.74
CA VAL A 36 -9.04 17.98 -20.89
C VAL A 36 -7.86 17.13 -20.39
N VAL A 37 -8.06 16.44 -19.27
CA VAL A 37 -6.99 15.65 -18.61
C VAL A 37 -6.82 14.29 -19.27
N GLU A 38 -7.93 13.65 -19.64
CA GLU A 38 -7.98 12.32 -20.26
C GLU A 38 -8.83 12.35 -21.57
N PRO A 39 -8.37 13.03 -22.61
CA PRO A 39 -9.19 13.27 -23.82
C PRO A 39 -9.56 12.01 -24.58
N GLY A 40 -8.82 10.92 -24.41
CA GLY A 40 -9.10 9.62 -25.06
C GLY A 40 -9.93 8.65 -24.25
N VAL A 41 -10.34 9.01 -23.02
CA VAL A 41 -11.03 8.12 -22.09
C VAL A 41 -12.30 8.78 -21.58
N PRO A 42 -13.50 8.21 -21.82
CA PRO A 42 -14.73 8.77 -21.29
C PRO A 42 -14.72 8.78 -19.76
N PHE A 43 -15.35 9.80 -19.17
CA PHE A 43 -15.62 9.80 -17.75
C PHE A 43 -16.68 8.77 -17.41
N VAL A 44 -16.36 7.89 -16.47
CA VAL A 44 -17.31 6.91 -15.95
C VAL A 44 -17.68 7.34 -14.53
N GLU A 45 -18.95 7.68 -14.34
CA GLU A 45 -19.46 8.06 -13.03
C GLU A 45 -19.41 6.87 -12.09
N SER A 46 -18.87 7.08 -10.87
CA SER A 46 -18.86 6.05 -9.85
C SER A 46 -18.75 6.70 -8.48
N TRP A 47 -19.42 6.10 -7.50
CA TRP A 47 -19.49 6.58 -6.11
C TRP A 47 -18.13 6.81 -5.47
N HIS A 48 -17.12 5.96 -5.77
CA HIS A 48 -15.78 6.11 -5.20
C HIS A 48 -15.08 7.40 -5.63
N ILE A 49 -15.39 7.93 -6.83
CA ILE A 49 -14.87 9.22 -7.28
C ILE A 49 -15.45 10.34 -6.43
N GLN A 50 -16.73 10.27 -6.13
CA GLN A 50 -17.41 11.24 -5.27
C GLN A 50 -16.80 11.20 -3.87
N GLU A 51 -16.62 10.03 -3.27
CA GLU A 51 -16.02 9.86 -1.94
C GLU A 51 -14.60 10.42 -1.86
N ILE A 52 -13.77 10.15 -2.88
CA ILE A 52 -12.42 10.75 -2.95
C ILE A 52 -12.52 12.28 -2.99
N CYS A 53 -13.43 12.83 -3.79
CA CYS A 53 -13.61 14.27 -3.91
C CYS A 53 -14.07 14.89 -2.59
N GLU A 54 -15.05 14.30 -1.90
CA GLU A 54 -15.55 14.81 -0.62
C GLU A 54 -14.46 14.83 0.48
N HIS A 55 -13.61 13.78 0.54
CA HIS A 55 -12.49 13.76 1.47
C HIS A 55 -11.41 14.79 1.12
N LEU A 56 -11.16 15.04 -0.17
CA LEU A 56 -10.24 16.09 -0.61
C LEU A 56 -10.81 17.48 -0.38
N GLU A 57 -12.12 17.69 -0.52
CA GLU A 57 -12.81 18.93 -0.13
C GLU A 57 -12.66 19.19 1.38
N ALA A 58 -12.75 18.13 2.21
CA ALA A 58 -12.51 18.21 3.65
C ALA A 58 -11.04 18.54 4.01
N ILE A 59 -10.07 18.11 3.19
CA ILE A 59 -8.68 18.60 3.28
C ILE A 59 -8.60 20.10 2.97
N SER A 60 -9.28 20.51 1.91
CA SER A 60 -9.25 21.91 1.45
C SER A 60 -9.91 22.88 2.45
N SER A 61 -11.00 22.45 3.12
CA SER A 61 -11.65 23.20 4.21
C SER A 61 -10.86 23.16 5.52
N GLY A 62 -9.94 22.22 5.70
CA GLY A 62 -9.15 22.02 6.91
C GLY A 62 -9.81 21.13 7.97
N ASP A 63 -10.92 20.48 7.65
CA ASP A 63 -11.61 19.53 8.53
C ASP A 63 -10.79 18.24 8.69
N ILE A 64 -10.08 17.83 7.63
CA ILE A 64 -9.10 16.74 7.64
C ILE A 64 -7.72 17.33 7.31
N ARG A 65 -6.68 16.88 8.03
CA ARG A 65 -5.30 17.34 7.78
C ARG A 65 -4.35 16.23 7.32
N LYS A 66 -4.68 14.99 7.60
CA LYS A 66 -3.91 13.82 7.19
C LYS A 66 -4.88 12.79 6.62
N LEU A 67 -4.79 12.54 5.32
CA LEU A 67 -5.68 11.63 4.60
C LEU A 67 -4.86 10.52 3.94
N LEU A 68 -5.20 9.29 4.25
CA LEU A 68 -4.70 8.09 3.58
C LEU A 68 -5.82 7.48 2.74
N ILE A 69 -5.58 7.36 1.43
CA ILE A 69 -6.51 6.72 0.50
C ILE A 69 -5.90 5.42 -0.01
N ASN A 70 -6.53 4.29 0.33
CA ASN A 70 -6.18 3.00 -0.25
C ASN A 70 -7.26 2.55 -1.23
N ILE A 71 -6.89 2.41 -2.50
CA ILE A 71 -7.81 2.05 -3.59
C ILE A 71 -7.05 1.26 -4.68
N PRO A 72 -7.68 0.31 -5.37
CA PRO A 72 -7.04 -0.48 -6.41
C PRO A 72 -6.45 0.35 -7.55
N PRO A 73 -5.50 -0.22 -8.31
CA PRO A 73 -4.96 0.45 -9.49
C PRO A 73 -6.04 0.74 -10.53
N ARG A 74 -5.82 1.77 -11.35
CA ARG A 74 -6.69 2.16 -12.47
C ARG A 74 -8.09 2.70 -12.08
N HIS A 75 -8.35 3.02 -10.82
CA HIS A 75 -9.57 3.66 -10.34
C HIS A 75 -9.44 5.19 -10.23
N SER A 76 -8.68 5.81 -11.12
CA SER A 76 -8.54 7.28 -11.31
C SER A 76 -7.89 8.04 -10.15
N LYS A 77 -7.34 7.35 -9.13
CA LYS A 77 -6.78 7.95 -7.92
C LYS A 77 -5.78 9.07 -8.21
N SER A 78 -4.72 8.79 -8.99
CA SER A 78 -3.67 9.77 -9.31
C SER A 78 -4.20 10.94 -10.13
N THR A 79 -5.11 10.68 -11.09
CA THR A 79 -5.71 11.73 -11.91
C THR A 79 -6.52 12.72 -11.06
N ILE A 80 -7.26 12.22 -10.06
CA ILE A 80 -8.06 13.08 -9.17
C ILE A 80 -7.16 13.77 -8.15
N VAL A 81 -6.40 13.00 -7.37
CA VAL A 81 -5.63 13.48 -6.21
C VAL A 81 -4.43 14.32 -6.66
N SER A 82 -3.67 13.80 -7.65
CA SER A 82 -2.38 14.40 -8.00
C SER A 82 -2.45 15.38 -9.17
N VAL A 83 -3.54 15.42 -9.95
CA VAL A 83 -3.65 16.32 -11.12
C VAL A 83 -4.78 17.32 -10.95
N ILE A 84 -6.01 16.86 -10.71
CA ILE A 84 -7.20 17.72 -10.79
C ILE A 84 -7.40 18.53 -9.50
N TRP A 85 -7.35 17.89 -8.33
CA TRP A 85 -7.59 18.54 -7.05
C TRP A 85 -6.66 19.73 -6.78
N PRO A 86 -5.33 19.70 -6.99
CA PRO A 86 -4.48 20.86 -6.79
C PRO A 86 -4.88 22.06 -7.65
N MET A 87 -5.36 21.83 -8.86
CA MET A 87 -5.79 22.90 -9.77
C MET A 87 -7.17 23.43 -9.40
N TRP A 88 -7.99 22.64 -8.74
CA TRP A 88 -9.25 23.06 -8.15
C TRP A 88 -9.03 23.92 -6.88
N GLU A 89 -8.11 23.54 -5.99
CA GLU A 89 -7.77 24.36 -4.81
C GLU A 89 -7.30 25.77 -5.21
N TRP A 90 -6.58 25.89 -6.32
CA TRP A 90 -6.19 27.22 -6.85
C TRP A 90 -7.35 28.10 -7.29
N LEU A 91 -8.57 27.58 -7.39
CA LEU A 91 -9.76 28.40 -7.61
C LEU A 91 -10.20 29.19 -6.36
N THR A 92 -9.86 28.67 -5.19
CA THR A 92 -10.21 29.29 -3.91
C THR A 92 -8.99 29.99 -3.31
N ASP A 93 -7.83 29.35 -3.32
CA ASP A 93 -6.58 29.89 -2.82
C ASP A 93 -5.44 29.64 -3.81
N PRO A 94 -5.20 30.58 -4.74
CA PRO A 94 -4.12 30.44 -5.71
C PRO A 94 -2.71 30.43 -5.07
N ALA A 95 -2.55 30.83 -3.81
CA ALA A 95 -1.27 30.83 -3.11
C ALA A 95 -0.87 29.43 -2.55
N GLN A 96 -1.74 28.43 -2.67
CA GLN A 96 -1.46 27.07 -2.21
C GLN A 96 -0.23 26.47 -2.89
N LYS A 97 0.61 25.82 -2.08
CA LYS A 97 1.91 25.25 -2.46
C LYS A 97 1.88 23.75 -2.37
N PHE A 98 2.04 23.08 -3.51
CA PHE A 98 1.98 21.63 -3.60
C PHE A 98 3.36 21.01 -3.78
N LEU A 99 3.78 20.15 -2.87
CA LEU A 99 4.90 19.26 -3.03
C LEU A 99 4.36 17.86 -3.29
N CYS A 100 4.73 17.27 -4.44
CA CYS A 100 4.17 16.01 -4.91
C CYS A 100 5.29 14.99 -5.14
N ALA A 101 5.15 13.80 -4.56
CA ALA A 101 6.10 12.71 -4.73
C ALA A 101 5.40 11.40 -5.14
N SER A 102 6.15 10.53 -5.80
CA SER A 102 5.79 9.15 -6.12
C SER A 102 7.05 8.29 -6.05
N TYR A 103 6.94 6.95 -6.09
CA TYR A 103 8.12 6.10 -6.18
C TYR A 103 9.02 6.45 -7.38
N SER A 104 8.46 7.04 -8.42
CA SER A 104 9.20 7.43 -9.63
C SER A 104 9.02 8.92 -9.92
N GLY A 105 10.15 9.65 -10.04
CA GLY A 105 10.16 11.04 -10.46
C GLY A 105 9.52 11.27 -11.84
N ALA A 106 9.61 10.29 -12.74
CA ALA A 106 8.97 10.36 -14.06
C ALA A 106 7.43 10.41 -13.96
N LEU A 107 6.84 9.68 -13.00
CA LEU A 107 5.39 9.70 -12.77
C LEU A 107 4.95 11.06 -12.19
N SER A 108 5.65 11.56 -11.18
CA SER A 108 5.36 12.89 -10.61
C SER A 108 5.47 14.00 -11.65
N ILE A 109 6.48 13.94 -12.54
CA ILE A 109 6.65 14.88 -13.66
C ILE A 109 5.51 14.75 -14.68
N ARG A 110 5.09 13.52 -15.01
CA ARG A 110 3.94 13.29 -15.90
C ARG A 110 2.69 13.98 -15.37
N ASP A 111 2.42 13.81 -14.08
CA ASP A 111 1.23 14.38 -13.45
C ASP A 111 1.35 15.90 -13.28
N ASN A 112 2.56 16.41 -13.05
CA ASN A 112 2.87 17.85 -13.08
C ASN A 112 2.55 18.46 -14.46
N LEU A 113 2.93 17.77 -15.53
CA LEU A 113 2.64 18.22 -16.90
C LEU A 113 1.14 18.17 -17.22
N LYS A 114 0.40 17.17 -16.73
CA LYS A 114 -1.07 17.09 -16.89
C LYS A 114 -1.75 18.24 -16.15
N ALA A 115 -1.39 18.51 -14.89
CA ALA A 115 -1.92 19.61 -14.10
C ALA A 115 -1.67 20.97 -14.78
N ARG A 116 -0.46 21.20 -15.27
CA ARG A 116 -0.12 22.42 -16.02
C ARG A 116 -0.95 22.57 -17.29
N ARG A 117 -1.12 21.48 -18.07
CA ARG A 117 -1.98 21.50 -19.29
C ARG A 117 -3.42 21.82 -18.94
N LEU A 118 -3.94 21.30 -17.82
CA LEU A 118 -5.29 21.60 -17.37
C LEU A 118 -5.45 23.11 -17.14
N VAL A 119 -4.56 23.74 -16.38
CA VAL A 119 -4.61 25.20 -16.15
C VAL A 119 -4.46 25.99 -17.44
N GLN A 120 -3.59 25.57 -18.37
CA GLN A 120 -3.38 26.26 -19.64
C GLN A 120 -4.46 26.00 -20.68
N SER A 121 -5.38 25.09 -20.45
CA SER A 121 -6.42 24.74 -21.40
C SER A 121 -7.40 25.90 -21.65
N PRO A 122 -7.97 26.01 -22.86
CA PRO A 122 -9.03 26.98 -23.13
C PRO A 122 -10.19 26.84 -22.15
N TRP A 123 -10.58 25.59 -21.80
CA TRP A 123 -11.65 25.29 -20.86
C TRP A 123 -11.43 25.94 -19.50
N TYR A 124 -10.21 25.85 -18.95
CA TYR A 124 -9.88 26.47 -17.65
C TYR A 124 -9.73 27.98 -17.77
N GLN A 125 -9.03 28.47 -18.79
CA GLN A 125 -8.74 29.88 -18.99
C GLN A 125 -9.99 30.72 -19.25
N GLU A 126 -10.96 30.22 -20.00
CA GLU A 126 -12.25 30.89 -20.24
C GLU A 126 -13.05 31.11 -18.94
N ARG A 127 -12.88 30.21 -17.96
CA ARG A 127 -13.64 30.22 -16.70
C ARG A 127 -12.94 30.97 -15.59
N TRP A 128 -11.65 30.73 -15.43
CA TRP A 128 -10.86 31.21 -14.29
C TRP A 128 -9.54 31.90 -14.65
N GLY A 129 -9.22 32.11 -15.91
CA GLY A 129 -7.96 32.74 -16.34
C GLY A 129 -7.76 34.20 -15.89
N HIS A 130 -8.79 34.81 -15.29
CA HIS A 130 -8.72 36.11 -14.66
C HIS A 130 -8.16 36.09 -13.22
N MET A 131 -8.13 34.95 -12.56
CA MET A 131 -7.73 34.79 -11.17
C MET A 131 -6.22 34.85 -10.98
N PHE A 132 -5.47 34.17 -11.84
CA PHE A 132 -4.02 34.12 -11.85
C PHE A 132 -3.47 33.77 -13.22
N LYS A 133 -2.16 33.92 -13.40
CA LYS A 133 -1.42 33.50 -14.60
C LYS A 133 -0.24 32.63 -14.19
N LEU A 134 0.14 31.66 -15.01
CA LEU A 134 1.38 30.94 -14.79
C LEU A 134 2.59 31.83 -15.11
N SER A 135 3.61 31.79 -14.24
CA SER A 135 4.87 32.51 -14.42
C SER A 135 5.63 31.96 -15.61
N GLY A 136 6.15 32.83 -16.46
CA GLY A 136 6.82 32.41 -17.69
C GLY A 136 8.21 31.81 -17.46
N ASP A 137 8.96 32.32 -16.49
CA ASP A 137 10.31 31.95 -16.11
C ASP A 137 10.39 30.74 -15.16
N GLN A 138 9.34 30.49 -14.36
CA GLN A 138 9.21 29.38 -13.42
C GLN A 138 8.27 28.28 -13.95
N ASN A 139 8.35 27.97 -15.23
CA ASN A 139 7.44 27.03 -15.91
C ASN A 139 8.19 25.81 -16.45
N ALA A 140 8.88 25.11 -15.55
CA ALA A 140 9.62 23.87 -15.87
C ALA A 140 8.77 22.61 -15.72
N LYS A 141 9.30 21.46 -16.17
CA LYS A 141 8.61 20.16 -16.04
C LYS A 141 8.45 19.72 -14.59
N GLN A 142 9.42 20.00 -13.73
CA GLN A 142 9.43 19.64 -12.33
C GLN A 142 8.74 20.66 -11.43
N ARG A 143 8.72 21.92 -11.82
CA ARG A 143 8.12 23.02 -11.05
C ARG A 143 7.40 23.98 -11.98
N PHE A 144 6.21 24.37 -11.63
CA PHE A 144 5.54 25.54 -12.21
C PHE A 144 4.87 26.36 -11.10
N GLU A 145 4.76 27.66 -11.34
CA GLU A 145 4.32 28.64 -10.37
C GLU A 145 3.32 29.60 -11.02
N ASN A 146 2.43 30.15 -10.22
CA ASN A 146 1.47 31.17 -10.64
C ASN A 146 1.80 32.56 -10.06
N SER A 147 1.11 33.59 -10.56
CA SER A 147 1.33 34.99 -10.17
C SER A 147 1.01 35.29 -8.70
N GLU A 148 0.29 34.42 -8.02
CA GLU A 148 -0.09 34.53 -6.61
C GLU A 148 0.86 33.73 -5.69
N THR A 149 2.04 33.35 -6.18
CA THR A 149 3.10 32.59 -5.48
C THR A 149 2.79 31.14 -5.16
N GLY A 150 1.65 30.63 -5.60
CA GLY A 150 1.35 29.21 -5.52
C GLY A 150 2.19 28.42 -6.51
N TYR A 151 2.65 27.27 -6.11
CA TYR A 151 3.48 26.41 -6.96
C TYR A 151 3.14 24.93 -6.82
N ARG A 152 3.56 24.17 -7.82
CA ARG A 152 3.55 22.72 -7.77
C ARG A 152 4.92 22.17 -8.15
N ILE A 153 5.49 21.36 -7.24
CA ILE A 153 6.79 20.73 -7.40
C ILE A 153 6.61 19.20 -7.47
N ALA A 154 7.27 18.58 -8.43
CA ALA A 154 7.33 17.11 -8.60
C ALA A 154 8.69 16.58 -8.15
N THR A 155 8.68 15.58 -7.25
CA THR A 155 9.87 14.85 -6.78
C THR A 155 9.60 13.35 -6.75
N SER A 156 10.51 12.57 -6.16
CA SER A 156 10.36 11.14 -5.95
C SER A 156 10.66 10.75 -4.50
N VAL A 157 10.19 9.58 -4.08
CA VAL A 157 10.68 8.92 -2.87
C VAL A 157 12.21 8.78 -2.99
N GLY A 158 12.93 9.06 -1.91
CA GLY A 158 14.40 9.13 -1.91
C GLY A 158 14.99 10.34 -2.64
N GLY A 159 14.16 11.17 -3.30
CA GLY A 159 14.61 12.37 -3.99
C GLY A 159 14.99 13.50 -3.02
N THR A 160 15.81 14.44 -3.51
CA THR A 160 16.21 15.64 -2.76
C THR A 160 15.07 16.65 -2.70
N ALA A 161 14.19 16.50 -1.72
CA ALA A 161 13.20 17.54 -1.37
C ALA A 161 13.77 18.56 -0.35
N THR A 162 15.09 18.55 -0.13
CA THR A 162 15.77 19.42 0.81
C THR A 162 15.67 20.88 0.37
N GLY A 163 15.09 21.72 1.25
CA GLY A 163 14.89 23.14 0.97
C GLY A 163 13.55 23.52 0.35
N GLU A 164 12.76 22.55 -0.10
CA GLU A 164 11.39 22.79 -0.59
C GLU A 164 10.37 22.34 0.47
N GLY A 165 9.25 23.05 0.53
CA GLY A 165 8.11 22.71 1.39
C GLY A 165 6.80 22.84 0.64
N GLY A 166 5.69 22.64 1.33
CA GLY A 166 4.36 22.81 0.75
C GLY A 166 3.31 23.01 1.83
N SER A 167 2.22 23.65 1.47
CA SER A 167 0.99 23.66 2.27
C SER A 167 0.15 22.41 2.02
N ARG A 168 0.46 21.68 0.96
CA ARG A 168 -0.08 20.35 0.65
C ARG A 168 1.04 19.40 0.26
N LEU A 169 1.22 18.32 1.00
CA LEU A 169 2.12 17.23 0.64
C LEU A 169 1.32 16.09 0.03
N LEU A 170 1.57 15.78 -1.24
CA LEU A 170 0.89 14.72 -1.98
C LEU A 170 1.85 13.57 -2.26
N LEU A 171 1.57 12.41 -1.69
CA LEU A 171 2.35 11.19 -1.90
C LEU A 171 1.51 10.18 -2.66
N ASP A 172 1.86 9.92 -3.91
CA ASP A 172 1.10 9.06 -4.83
C ASP A 172 1.90 7.82 -5.20
N ASP A 173 1.35 6.64 -4.85
CA ASP A 173 1.99 5.33 -5.04
C ASP A 173 3.49 5.37 -4.65
N PRO A 174 3.83 5.46 -3.35
CA PRO A 174 5.22 5.63 -2.89
C PRO A 174 6.10 4.41 -3.09
N HIS A 175 5.53 3.24 -3.34
CA HIS A 175 6.25 1.99 -3.55
C HIS A 175 6.02 1.46 -4.96
N ALA A 176 7.09 0.99 -5.62
CA ALA A 176 6.99 0.19 -6.83
C ALA A 176 6.55 -1.24 -6.47
N ALA A 177 5.58 -1.79 -7.21
CA ALA A 177 5.04 -3.11 -6.90
C ALA A 177 6.10 -4.23 -6.90
N GLN A 178 7.13 -4.11 -7.77
CA GLN A 178 8.21 -5.09 -7.85
C GLN A 178 9.20 -5.00 -6.68
N GLU A 179 9.35 -3.82 -6.09
CA GLU A 179 10.33 -3.51 -5.05
C GLU A 179 9.72 -3.60 -3.64
N ALA A 180 8.40 -3.56 -3.53
CA ALA A 180 7.69 -3.57 -2.26
C ALA A 180 7.92 -4.84 -1.42
N GLN A 181 8.38 -5.92 -2.03
CA GLN A 181 8.74 -7.16 -1.34
C GLN A 181 10.15 -7.12 -0.72
N SER A 182 10.99 -6.17 -1.12
CA SER A 182 12.33 -5.99 -0.55
C SER A 182 12.25 -5.18 0.76
N ASP A 183 12.63 -5.80 1.88
CA ASP A 183 12.65 -5.13 3.18
C ASP A 183 13.53 -3.88 3.17
N ALA A 184 14.74 -3.97 2.63
CA ALA A 184 15.67 -2.85 2.58
C ALA A 184 15.12 -1.63 1.80
N ILE A 185 14.42 -1.87 0.66
CA ILE A 185 13.81 -0.79 -0.13
C ILE A 185 12.63 -0.21 0.62
N ARG A 186 11.83 -1.06 1.25
CA ARG A 186 10.66 -0.65 2.03
C ARG A 186 11.07 0.21 3.22
N GLU A 187 12.02 -0.25 4.03
CA GLU A 187 12.59 0.48 5.17
C GLU A 187 13.18 1.83 4.76
N SER A 188 13.96 1.87 3.67
CA SER A 188 14.48 3.14 3.14
C SER A 188 13.35 4.11 2.76
N SER A 189 12.23 3.61 2.24
CA SER A 189 11.06 4.44 1.94
C SER A 189 10.37 4.96 3.19
N LEU A 190 10.28 4.15 4.26
CA LEU A 190 9.72 4.55 5.55
C LEU A 190 10.62 5.59 6.23
N GLU A 191 11.93 5.37 6.25
CA GLU A 191 12.90 6.35 6.78
C GLU A 191 12.80 7.69 6.04
N TRP A 192 12.71 7.65 4.72
CA TRP A 192 12.52 8.87 3.92
C TRP A 192 11.18 9.56 4.25
N PHE A 193 10.10 8.80 4.43
CA PHE A 193 8.81 9.34 4.83
C PHE A 193 8.90 10.05 6.17
N ASP A 194 9.52 9.43 7.18
CA ASP A 194 9.61 9.98 8.53
C ASP A 194 10.58 11.17 8.63
N GLN A 195 11.79 11.03 8.06
CA GLN A 195 12.85 12.01 8.26
C GLN A 195 12.83 13.17 7.27
N VAL A 196 12.32 12.93 6.06
CA VAL A 196 12.34 13.93 4.99
C VAL A 196 10.94 14.43 4.68
N TRP A 197 10.01 13.55 4.29
CA TRP A 197 8.71 13.94 3.79
C TRP A 197 7.86 14.64 4.86
N SER A 198 7.69 14.03 6.01
CA SER A 198 6.84 14.54 7.11
C SER A 198 7.28 15.90 7.65
N THR A 199 8.53 16.31 7.38
CA THR A 199 9.07 17.60 7.83
C THR A 199 8.90 18.73 6.82
N ARG A 200 8.21 18.50 5.69
CA ARG A 200 8.09 19.48 4.58
C ARG A 200 6.85 20.36 4.64
N LEU A 201 5.94 20.21 5.61
CA LEU A 201 4.83 21.15 5.80
C LEU A 201 5.35 22.53 6.19
N ASN A 202 4.86 23.57 5.52
CA ASN A 202 5.23 24.95 5.83
C ASN A 202 4.67 25.38 7.19
N ASP A 203 3.41 25.01 7.48
CA ASP A 203 2.77 25.19 8.78
C ASP A 203 2.12 23.86 9.24
N PRO A 204 2.73 23.14 10.20
CA PRO A 204 2.19 21.87 10.68
C PRO A 204 0.80 21.94 11.32
N LYS A 205 0.31 23.17 11.66
CA LYS A 205 -1.01 23.37 12.26
C LYS A 205 -2.11 23.60 11.23
N LEU A 206 -1.77 24.13 10.07
CA LEU A 206 -2.73 24.53 9.04
C LEU A 206 -2.66 23.67 7.78
N ASP A 207 -1.48 23.18 7.46
CA ASP A 207 -1.20 22.45 6.22
C ASP A 207 -1.60 20.98 6.31
N ALA A 208 -1.65 20.28 5.16
CA ALA A 208 -2.17 18.93 5.11
C ALA A 208 -1.28 17.97 4.31
N MET A 209 -1.33 16.67 4.68
CA MET A 209 -0.74 15.57 3.95
C MET A 209 -1.82 14.66 3.38
N VAL A 210 -1.65 14.29 2.12
CA VAL A 210 -2.49 13.28 1.45
C VAL A 210 -1.59 12.21 0.88
N THR A 211 -1.80 10.97 1.29
CA THR A 211 -1.15 9.80 0.72
C THR A 211 -2.21 8.96 0.01
N VAL A 212 -1.98 8.65 -1.26
CA VAL A 212 -2.86 7.77 -2.02
C VAL A 212 -2.04 6.64 -2.63
N MET A 213 -2.45 5.40 -2.38
CA MET A 213 -1.74 4.22 -2.91
C MET A 213 -2.63 2.98 -2.93
N GLN A 214 -2.23 1.99 -3.70
CA GLN A 214 -2.64 0.61 -3.50
C GLN A 214 -1.77 -0.01 -2.41
N ARG A 215 -2.31 -0.95 -1.62
CA ARG A 215 -1.52 -1.71 -0.66
C ARG A 215 -0.66 -2.76 -1.37
N LEU A 216 0.58 -2.89 -0.97
CA LEU A 216 1.53 -3.81 -1.58
C LEU A 216 2.15 -4.78 -0.57
N HIS A 217 2.25 -4.36 0.68
CA HIS A 217 2.80 -5.13 1.78
C HIS A 217 2.18 -4.67 3.11
N GLU A 218 2.14 -5.53 4.12
CA GLU A 218 1.62 -5.15 5.45
C GLU A 218 2.38 -3.97 6.05
N ARG A 219 3.72 -3.99 5.94
CA ARG A 219 4.63 -2.93 6.39
C ARG A 219 4.97 -1.93 5.27
N ASP A 220 4.04 -1.60 4.39
CA ASP A 220 4.19 -0.47 3.46
C ASP A 220 3.91 0.87 4.17
N ILE A 221 4.06 2.00 3.48
CA ILE A 221 3.78 3.32 4.09
C ILE A 221 2.36 3.40 4.67
N SER A 222 1.37 2.73 4.07
CA SER A 222 0.02 2.68 4.67
C SER A 222 0.00 1.93 5.99
N GLY A 223 0.67 0.76 6.08
CA GLY A 223 0.78 0.01 7.33
C GLY A 223 1.47 0.85 8.40
N HIS A 224 2.62 1.43 8.09
CA HIS A 224 3.38 2.30 8.99
C HIS A 224 2.56 3.50 9.50
N VAL A 225 1.84 4.17 8.61
CA VAL A 225 0.99 5.31 8.97
C VAL A 225 -0.16 4.91 9.89
N LEU A 226 -0.77 3.74 9.66
CA LEU A 226 -1.93 3.29 10.43
C LEU A 226 -1.55 2.66 11.77
N GLU A 227 -0.46 1.91 11.82
CA GLU A 227 -0.07 1.09 12.98
C GLU A 227 0.90 1.83 13.91
N ASP A 228 1.89 2.54 13.34
CA ASP A 228 2.97 3.16 14.13
C ASP A 228 2.73 4.65 14.39
N ILE A 229 2.24 5.41 13.41
CA ILE A 229 2.10 6.87 13.54
C ILE A 229 0.71 7.26 14.07
N GLY A 230 -0.35 6.75 13.47
CA GLY A 230 -1.72 7.08 13.80
C GLY A 230 -2.14 8.52 13.43
N GLY A 231 -3.41 8.85 13.71
CA GLY A 231 -3.97 10.21 13.50
C GLY A 231 -4.22 10.56 12.03
N TRP A 232 -4.38 9.58 11.16
CA TRP A 232 -4.77 9.73 9.76
C TRP A 232 -6.22 9.34 9.57
N GLU A 233 -6.92 10.13 8.75
CA GLU A 233 -8.21 9.70 8.20
C GLU A 233 -7.96 8.65 7.12
N HIS A 234 -8.64 7.50 7.19
CA HIS A 234 -8.37 6.36 6.31
C HIS A 234 -9.58 6.04 5.42
N LEU A 235 -9.49 6.41 4.15
CA LEU A 235 -10.44 6.05 3.11
C LEU A 235 -9.94 4.79 2.38
N MET A 236 -10.43 3.63 2.79
CA MET A 236 -10.07 2.34 2.21
C MET A 236 -11.20 1.79 1.36
N ILE A 237 -10.96 1.59 0.06
CA ILE A 237 -11.97 1.13 -0.91
C ILE A 237 -11.44 -0.14 -1.60
N PRO A 238 -11.89 -1.36 -1.21
CA PRO A 238 -11.48 -2.60 -1.88
C PRO A 238 -12.20 -2.77 -3.22
N ALA A 239 -11.58 -3.47 -4.18
CA ALA A 239 -12.16 -3.76 -5.51
C ALA A 239 -13.51 -4.46 -5.40
N GLU A 240 -13.59 -5.46 -4.55
CA GLU A 240 -14.83 -6.16 -4.20
C GLU A 240 -15.16 -5.88 -2.75
N TRP A 241 -16.43 -5.58 -2.47
CA TRP A 241 -16.86 -5.36 -1.09
C TRP A 241 -16.69 -6.63 -0.25
N ASP A 242 -15.97 -6.51 0.85
CA ASP A 242 -15.64 -7.61 1.76
C ASP A 242 -16.74 -7.88 2.82
N GLY A 243 -17.83 -7.09 2.82
CA GLY A 243 -18.91 -7.17 3.77
C GLY A 243 -18.71 -6.30 5.02
N LYS A 244 -17.57 -5.59 5.13
CA LYS A 244 -17.28 -4.74 6.29
C LYS A 244 -17.72 -3.30 6.02
N ARG A 245 -18.55 -2.75 6.89
CA ARG A 245 -18.87 -1.32 6.89
C ARG A 245 -17.71 -0.54 7.49
N ARG A 246 -17.29 0.48 6.78
CA ARG A 246 -16.23 1.40 7.20
C ARG A 246 -16.79 2.80 7.29
N THR A 247 -16.24 3.59 8.19
CA THR A 247 -16.61 4.99 8.38
C THR A 247 -15.35 5.85 8.46
N THR A 248 -15.48 7.07 8.01
CA THR A 248 -14.52 8.15 8.23
C THR A 248 -15.16 9.21 9.11
N SER A 249 -14.47 10.31 9.38
CA SER A 249 -15.04 11.47 10.06
C SER A 249 -16.23 12.08 9.29
N LEU A 250 -16.31 11.84 7.97
CA LEU A 250 -17.42 12.28 7.12
C LEU A 250 -18.62 11.31 7.16
N GLY A 251 -18.48 10.15 7.79
CA GLY A 251 -19.53 9.14 7.90
C GLY A 251 -19.24 7.83 7.19
N ALA A 252 -20.30 7.04 6.94
CA ALA A 252 -20.19 5.80 6.15
C ALA A 252 -20.20 6.13 4.66
N TYR A 253 -19.23 5.61 3.96
CA TYR A 253 -18.97 6.00 2.56
C TYR A 253 -19.25 4.92 1.51
N ASP A 254 -19.13 3.65 1.85
CA ASP A 254 -19.32 2.56 0.88
C ASP A 254 -20.79 2.18 0.74
N PRO A 255 -21.43 2.46 -0.41
CA PRO A 255 -22.86 2.18 -0.61
C PRO A 255 -23.16 0.72 -0.90
N ARG A 256 -22.15 -0.12 -1.15
CA ARG A 256 -22.31 -1.53 -1.50
C ARG A 256 -22.95 -2.30 -0.34
N THR A 257 -23.75 -3.30 -0.69
CA THR A 257 -24.56 -4.07 0.29
C THR A 257 -24.35 -5.58 0.20
N GLU A 258 -23.78 -6.07 -0.91
CA GLU A 258 -23.58 -7.50 -1.13
C GLU A 258 -22.10 -7.81 -1.26
N LYS A 259 -21.61 -8.81 -0.51
CA LYS A 259 -20.23 -9.25 -0.55
C LYS A 259 -19.84 -9.67 -1.99
N GLY A 260 -18.68 -9.18 -2.45
CA GLY A 260 -18.20 -9.38 -3.82
C GLY A 260 -18.65 -8.30 -4.81
N GLN A 261 -19.52 -7.37 -4.41
CA GLN A 261 -19.96 -6.26 -5.27
C GLN A 261 -18.75 -5.37 -5.65
N LEU A 262 -18.60 -5.09 -6.94
CA LEU A 262 -17.45 -4.35 -7.51
C LEU A 262 -17.58 -2.83 -7.27
N ILE A 263 -16.45 -2.11 -7.25
CA ILE A 263 -16.43 -0.64 -7.14
C ILE A 263 -17.13 0.01 -8.34
N CYS A 264 -16.76 -0.39 -9.54
CA CYS A 264 -17.16 0.23 -10.80
C CYS A 264 -17.21 -0.84 -11.90
N PRO A 265 -18.30 -1.64 -11.96
CA PRO A 265 -18.43 -2.74 -12.91
C PRO A 265 -18.43 -2.28 -14.37
N GLU A 266 -18.80 -1.03 -14.63
CA GLU A 266 -18.78 -0.44 -15.99
C GLU A 266 -17.35 -0.29 -16.54
N ARG A 267 -16.34 -0.24 -15.65
CA ARG A 267 -14.94 -0.11 -16.00
C ARG A 267 -14.14 -1.40 -15.79
N PHE A 268 -14.41 -2.09 -14.71
CA PHE A 268 -13.82 -3.38 -14.36
C PHE A 268 -14.94 -4.31 -13.94
N GLY A 269 -15.40 -5.12 -14.88
CA GLY A 269 -16.41 -6.13 -14.66
C GLY A 269 -15.83 -7.38 -13.98
N GLU A 270 -16.69 -8.35 -13.74
CA GLU A 270 -16.31 -9.59 -13.05
C GLU A 270 -15.18 -10.36 -13.77
N GLN A 271 -15.21 -10.35 -15.11
CA GLN A 271 -14.20 -11.05 -15.91
C GLN A 271 -12.83 -10.40 -15.79
N GLU A 272 -12.75 -9.07 -15.90
CA GLU A 272 -11.50 -8.30 -15.77
C GLU A 272 -10.90 -8.46 -14.38
N VAL A 273 -11.72 -8.44 -13.34
CA VAL A 273 -11.27 -8.66 -11.96
C VAL A 273 -10.79 -10.09 -11.75
N ALA A 274 -11.50 -11.10 -12.29
CA ALA A 274 -11.09 -12.49 -12.23
C ALA A 274 -9.75 -12.73 -12.94
N ASP A 275 -9.53 -12.09 -14.09
CA ASP A 275 -8.27 -12.16 -14.83
C ASP A 275 -7.12 -11.52 -14.06
N LEU A 276 -7.35 -10.36 -13.45
CA LEU A 276 -6.37 -9.71 -12.58
C LEU A 276 -6.00 -10.58 -11.36
N LYS A 277 -6.97 -11.19 -10.70
CA LYS A 277 -6.73 -12.11 -9.58
C LYS A 277 -5.84 -13.28 -9.95
N ARG A 278 -6.07 -13.87 -11.15
CA ARG A 278 -5.21 -14.97 -11.64
C ARG A 278 -3.77 -14.54 -11.87
N LEU A 279 -3.56 -13.31 -12.38
CA LEU A 279 -2.23 -12.76 -12.62
C LEU A 279 -1.51 -12.35 -11.34
N LEU A 280 -2.23 -11.75 -10.40
CA LEU A 280 -1.67 -11.23 -9.15
C LEU A 280 -1.43 -12.33 -8.10
N GLY A 281 -2.13 -13.45 -8.20
CA GLY A 281 -2.12 -14.49 -7.17
C GLY A 281 -2.78 -14.02 -5.86
N VAL A 282 -2.65 -14.83 -4.80
CA VAL A 282 -3.36 -14.59 -3.53
C VAL A 282 -2.89 -13.29 -2.86
N TYR A 283 -1.58 -13.13 -2.68
CA TYR A 283 -1.01 -11.94 -2.01
C TYR A 283 -1.24 -10.64 -2.78
N GLY A 284 -0.97 -10.66 -4.09
CA GLY A 284 -1.20 -9.47 -4.92
C GLY A 284 -2.68 -9.07 -4.97
N THR A 285 -3.59 -10.06 -4.98
CA THR A 285 -5.04 -9.82 -4.89
C THR A 285 -5.42 -9.20 -3.56
N ALA A 286 -4.96 -9.76 -2.45
CA ALA A 286 -5.25 -9.27 -1.11
C ALA A 286 -4.75 -7.81 -0.94
N GLY A 287 -3.51 -7.53 -1.33
CA GLY A 287 -2.93 -6.18 -1.26
C GLY A 287 -3.55 -5.24 -2.28
N GLN A 288 -3.26 -5.45 -3.57
CA GLN A 288 -3.56 -4.46 -4.62
C GLN A 288 -5.05 -4.30 -4.93
N LEU A 289 -5.82 -5.39 -4.88
CA LEU A 289 -7.26 -5.30 -5.16
C LEU A 289 -8.07 -5.10 -3.88
N GLN A 290 -7.78 -5.83 -2.81
CA GLN A 290 -8.59 -5.77 -1.61
C GLN A 290 -8.08 -4.79 -0.54
N GLN A 291 -6.92 -4.17 -0.77
CA GLN A 291 -6.28 -3.21 0.13
C GLN A 291 -5.98 -3.79 1.53
N ASP A 292 -5.90 -5.12 1.62
CA ASP A 292 -5.57 -5.88 2.81
C ASP A 292 -4.44 -6.85 2.47
N PRO A 293 -3.16 -6.45 2.59
CA PRO A 293 -2.02 -7.25 2.17
C PRO A 293 -1.78 -8.50 3.04
N ASN A 294 -2.54 -8.64 4.13
CA ASN A 294 -2.53 -9.84 4.97
C ASN A 294 -3.76 -10.70 4.63
N PRO A 295 -3.63 -11.66 3.69
CA PRO A 295 -4.78 -12.45 3.27
C PRO A 295 -5.29 -13.29 4.44
N ALA A 296 -6.58 -13.09 4.80
CA ALA A 296 -7.25 -13.84 5.86
C ALA A 296 -7.23 -15.38 5.65
N GLU A 297 -6.98 -15.81 4.42
CA GLU A 297 -6.85 -17.22 4.06
C GLU A 297 -5.44 -17.79 4.32
N GLY A 298 -4.49 -16.97 4.85
CA GLY A 298 -3.10 -17.39 5.11
C GLY A 298 -2.43 -17.93 3.83
N GLY A 299 -1.55 -17.20 3.19
CA GLY A 299 -0.76 -17.56 2.01
C GLY A 299 -0.90 -18.99 1.43
N ILE A 300 0.21 -19.71 1.37
CA ILE A 300 0.26 -21.12 0.92
C ILE A 300 -0.39 -22.07 1.95
N LEU A 301 -0.26 -21.73 3.25
CA LEU A 301 -0.89 -22.48 4.33
C LEU A 301 -2.16 -21.76 4.77
N LYS A 302 -3.32 -22.34 4.46
CA LYS A 302 -4.61 -21.81 4.90
C LYS A 302 -4.84 -22.15 6.37
N THR A 303 -5.37 -21.19 7.12
CA THR A 303 -5.73 -21.39 8.54
C THR A 303 -6.69 -22.58 8.72
N ASP A 304 -7.56 -22.83 7.76
CA ASP A 304 -8.50 -23.96 7.74
C ASP A 304 -7.81 -25.32 7.67
N PHE A 305 -6.52 -25.36 7.27
CA PHE A 305 -5.72 -26.58 7.26
C PHE A 305 -5.03 -26.86 8.59
N ILE A 306 -5.07 -25.90 9.52
CA ILE A 306 -4.38 -26.00 10.81
C ILE A 306 -5.40 -26.43 11.87
N GLU A 307 -5.23 -27.66 12.37
CA GLU A 307 -6.00 -28.17 13.50
C GLU A 307 -5.12 -28.18 14.76
N MET A 308 -5.66 -27.68 15.85
CA MET A 308 -4.97 -27.69 17.15
C MET A 308 -5.07 -29.09 17.76
N TRP A 309 -3.91 -29.71 18.01
CA TRP A 309 -3.90 -31.01 18.69
C TRP A 309 -4.29 -30.84 20.16
N PRO A 310 -5.26 -31.64 20.67
CA PRO A 310 -5.72 -31.51 22.07
C PRO A 310 -4.62 -31.94 23.05
N CYS A 311 -4.12 -31.00 23.86
CA CYS A 311 -3.08 -31.27 24.88
C CYS A 311 -3.47 -32.41 25.87
N THR A 312 -4.77 -32.65 26.07
CA THR A 312 -5.29 -33.71 26.96
C THR A 312 -5.04 -35.12 26.43
N LYS A 313 -4.78 -35.29 25.12
CA LYS A 313 -4.55 -36.60 24.52
C LYS A 313 -3.11 -37.07 24.53
N GLY A 314 -2.17 -36.25 25.02
CA GLY A 314 -0.73 -36.49 24.84
C GLY A 314 -0.31 -36.37 23.36
N LEU A 315 0.98 -36.47 23.09
CA LEU A 315 1.50 -36.41 21.72
C LEU A 315 1.37 -37.80 21.05
N PRO A 316 1.06 -37.87 19.75
CA PRO A 316 1.03 -39.12 19.02
C PRO A 316 2.44 -39.69 18.86
N PRO A 317 2.60 -40.99 18.52
CA PRO A 317 3.89 -41.55 18.19
C PRO A 317 4.42 -40.93 16.89
N PHE A 318 5.57 -40.26 16.96
CA PHE A 318 6.21 -39.62 15.82
C PHE A 318 6.97 -40.65 14.98
N GLU A 319 6.73 -40.69 13.69
CA GLU A 319 7.43 -41.55 12.72
C GLU A 319 8.73 -40.89 12.25
N TYR A 320 8.71 -39.55 12.09
CA TYR A 320 9.82 -38.78 11.60
C TYR A 320 9.79 -37.37 12.17
N ILE A 321 10.93 -36.79 12.53
CA ILE A 321 11.05 -35.41 13.01
C ILE A 321 12.05 -34.68 12.13
N LEU A 322 11.64 -33.52 11.65
CA LEU A 322 12.39 -32.65 10.75
C LEU A 322 12.54 -31.26 11.35
N GLN A 323 13.75 -30.72 11.36
CA GLN A 323 14.00 -29.31 11.66
C GLN A 323 14.30 -28.55 10.36
N SER A 324 13.69 -27.41 10.16
CA SER A 324 13.91 -26.55 8.99
C SER A 324 14.43 -25.20 9.43
N TYR A 325 15.60 -24.82 8.92
CA TYR A 325 16.28 -23.55 9.20
C TYR A 325 16.20 -22.63 8.00
N ASP A 326 15.71 -21.42 8.24
CA ASP A 326 15.84 -20.26 7.39
C ASP A 326 16.86 -19.29 8.03
N CYS A 327 18.01 -19.16 7.39
CA CYS A 327 19.16 -18.49 8.02
C CYS A 327 19.30 -17.05 7.56
N ALA A 328 19.25 -16.10 8.48
CA ALA A 328 19.47 -14.68 8.20
C ALA A 328 20.83 -14.40 7.56
N PHE A 329 20.88 -13.37 6.73
CA PHE A 329 22.10 -12.93 6.05
C PHE A 329 23.06 -12.15 7.00
N THR A 330 22.50 -11.46 8.00
CA THR A 330 23.25 -10.56 8.91
C THR A 330 22.80 -10.71 10.36
N GLU A 331 23.69 -10.40 11.30
CA GLU A 331 23.42 -10.34 12.75
C GLU A 331 22.68 -9.05 13.18
N LYS A 332 22.43 -8.13 12.25
CA LYS A 332 21.82 -6.83 12.57
C LYS A 332 20.35 -7.00 12.91
N THR A 333 19.92 -6.39 14.00
CA THR A 333 18.53 -6.35 14.45
C THR A 333 17.56 -5.67 13.44
N THR A 334 18.10 -5.05 12.39
CA THR A 334 17.35 -4.45 11.28
C THR A 334 17.16 -5.39 10.09
N GLY A 335 17.69 -6.62 10.13
CA GLY A 335 17.50 -7.65 9.10
C GLY A 335 16.49 -8.70 9.56
N ASP A 336 16.16 -9.64 8.69
CA ASP A 336 15.32 -10.78 9.05
C ASP A 336 16.01 -11.65 10.09
N PRO A 337 15.29 -12.15 11.13
CA PRO A 337 15.83 -13.09 12.08
C PRO A 337 16.11 -14.45 11.41
N THR A 338 16.99 -15.23 12.01
CA THR A 338 17.07 -16.66 11.71
C THR A 338 15.89 -17.38 12.33
N ALA A 339 15.18 -18.20 11.57
CA ALA A 339 14.06 -18.98 12.05
C ALA A 339 14.33 -20.47 11.97
N CYS A 340 13.78 -21.21 12.94
CA CYS A 340 13.73 -22.66 12.90
C CYS A 340 12.32 -23.15 13.22
N SER A 341 11.85 -24.12 12.43
CA SER A 341 10.59 -24.85 12.68
C SER A 341 10.87 -26.35 12.78
N THR A 342 10.31 -27.00 13.82
CA THR A 342 10.43 -28.43 14.05
C THR A 342 9.09 -29.10 13.81
N TRP A 343 9.09 -30.05 12.87
CA TRP A 343 7.91 -30.75 12.37
C TRP A 343 7.98 -32.22 12.67
N ALA A 344 6.89 -32.80 13.12
CA ALA A 344 6.75 -34.22 13.31
C ALA A 344 5.74 -34.84 12.33
N ILE A 345 6.08 -35.98 11.76
CA ILE A 345 5.19 -36.78 10.92
C ILE A 345 4.65 -37.92 11.78
N PHE A 346 3.36 -38.17 11.73
CA PHE A 346 2.66 -39.20 12.46
C PHE A 346 1.45 -39.71 11.71
N THR A 347 1.03 -40.96 11.99
CA THR A 347 -0.21 -41.52 11.44
C THR A 347 -1.34 -41.37 12.46
N HIS A 348 -2.45 -40.76 12.05
CA HIS A 348 -3.68 -40.69 12.82
C HIS A 348 -4.88 -40.98 11.93
N ALA A 349 -5.81 -41.83 12.43
CA ALA A 349 -6.98 -42.27 11.68
C ALA A 349 -6.66 -42.90 10.29
N GLY A 350 -5.49 -43.56 10.16
CA GLY A 350 -5.04 -44.16 8.91
C GLY A 350 -4.47 -43.19 7.86
N GLN A 351 -4.26 -41.92 8.22
CA GLN A 351 -3.67 -40.91 7.35
C GLN A 351 -2.36 -40.37 7.94
N HIS A 352 -1.42 -39.99 7.07
CA HIS A 352 -0.22 -39.28 7.48
C HIS A 352 -0.56 -37.83 7.75
N ASN A 353 -0.12 -37.32 8.89
CA ASN A 353 -0.31 -35.97 9.34
C ASN A 353 1.05 -35.34 9.67
N VAL A 354 1.12 -34.03 9.61
CA VAL A 354 2.29 -33.23 9.97
C VAL A 354 1.92 -32.32 11.14
N MET A 355 2.74 -32.28 12.17
CA MET A 355 2.52 -31.43 13.36
C MET A 355 3.72 -30.50 13.54
N LEU A 356 3.46 -29.20 13.69
CA LEU A 356 4.46 -28.27 14.20
C LEU A 356 4.59 -28.49 15.71
N ILE A 357 5.76 -28.90 16.17
CA ILE A 357 6.01 -29.23 17.58
C ILE A 357 6.87 -28.20 18.30
N ASP A 358 7.63 -27.42 17.55
CA ASP A 358 8.46 -26.33 18.07
C ASP A 358 8.77 -25.31 16.98
N ALA A 359 8.88 -24.04 17.33
CA ALA A 359 9.32 -22.99 16.42
C ALA A 359 9.92 -21.82 17.21
N TRP A 360 10.94 -21.20 16.62
CA TRP A 360 11.55 -19.97 17.13
C TRP A 360 12.09 -19.11 16.00
N ASP A 361 12.23 -17.81 16.26
CA ASP A 361 12.92 -16.83 15.44
C ASP A 361 13.77 -15.92 16.35
N GLU A 362 15.04 -15.78 16.01
CA GLU A 362 16.01 -15.01 16.81
C GLU A 362 17.08 -14.36 15.93
N HIS A 363 17.54 -13.17 16.31
CA HIS A 363 18.74 -12.55 15.71
C HIS A 363 19.98 -13.14 16.37
N LEU A 364 20.63 -14.06 15.70
CA LEU A 364 21.79 -14.78 16.23
C LEU A 364 23.06 -14.45 15.44
N SER A 365 24.19 -14.34 16.17
CA SER A 365 25.49 -14.39 15.54
C SER A 365 25.73 -15.79 14.94
N TYR A 366 26.61 -15.90 13.93
CA TYR A 366 26.88 -17.21 13.33
C TYR A 366 27.37 -18.26 14.36
N PRO A 367 28.29 -17.95 15.31
CA PRO A 367 28.65 -18.87 16.37
C PRO A 367 27.46 -19.32 17.22
N ASP A 368 26.60 -18.38 17.61
CA ASP A 368 25.41 -18.67 18.42
C ASP A 368 24.40 -19.52 17.65
N LEU A 369 24.19 -19.23 16.36
CA LEU A 369 23.35 -20.03 15.49
C LEU A 369 23.84 -21.48 15.39
N ARG A 370 25.15 -21.67 15.23
CA ARG A 370 25.76 -23.01 15.18
C ARG A 370 25.56 -23.77 16.50
N GLU A 371 25.79 -23.13 17.64
CA GLU A 371 25.55 -23.73 18.96
C GLU A 371 24.07 -24.06 19.15
N ARG A 372 23.16 -23.15 18.76
CA ARG A 372 21.72 -23.35 18.84
C ARG A 372 21.28 -24.53 17.98
N ALA A 373 21.74 -24.63 16.76
CA ALA A 373 21.38 -25.74 15.85
C ALA A 373 21.85 -27.10 16.38
N ILE A 374 23.03 -27.18 17.02
CA ILE A 374 23.52 -28.39 17.68
C ILE A 374 22.69 -28.73 18.94
N LYS A 375 22.30 -27.73 19.71
CA LYS A 375 21.40 -27.89 20.86
C LYS A 375 20.03 -28.41 20.44
N ASP A 376 19.42 -27.78 19.43
CA ASP A 376 18.10 -28.16 18.90
C ASP A 376 18.13 -29.60 18.33
N TRP A 377 19.20 -29.96 17.63
CA TRP A 377 19.43 -31.34 17.18
C TRP A 377 19.43 -32.35 18.34
N ASN A 378 19.99 -31.98 19.50
CA ASN A 378 20.05 -32.83 20.68
C ASN A 378 18.78 -32.78 21.53
N THR A 379 17.83 -31.93 21.20
CA THR A 379 16.54 -31.84 21.91
C THR A 379 15.67 -33.05 21.59
N GLU A 380 15.08 -33.64 22.62
CA GLU A 380 14.18 -34.78 22.48
C GLU A 380 12.72 -34.31 22.58
N TYR A 381 11.92 -34.75 21.63
CA TYR A 381 10.51 -34.40 21.52
C TYR A 381 9.64 -35.62 21.80
N GLY A 382 8.51 -35.44 22.50
CA GLY A 382 7.61 -36.52 22.89
C GLY A 382 7.89 -37.10 24.29
N GLY A 383 7.32 -38.20 24.63
CA GLY A 383 7.63 -38.96 25.88
C GLY A 383 6.85 -38.48 27.13
N MET A 384 5.86 -37.64 27.02
CA MET A 384 5.05 -37.17 28.18
C MET A 384 3.92 -38.12 28.62
N SER A 385 3.67 -39.23 27.91
CA SER A 385 2.61 -40.17 28.27
C SER A 385 3.14 -41.32 29.13
N LYS A 386 2.41 -41.61 30.20
CA LYS A 386 2.65 -42.80 31.03
C LYS A 386 2.20 -44.12 30.39
N ASP A 387 1.41 -44.04 29.32
CA ASP A 387 0.93 -45.20 28.57
C ASP A 387 1.96 -45.61 27.51
N SER A 388 2.36 -46.87 27.58
CA SER A 388 3.42 -47.50 26.75
C SER A 388 3.13 -47.51 25.24
N GLN A 389 1.98 -47.03 24.80
CA GLN A 389 1.56 -46.91 23.39
C GLN A 389 1.88 -45.54 22.77
N PHE A 390 2.23 -44.53 23.58
CA PHE A 390 2.46 -43.18 23.09
C PHE A 390 3.92 -42.77 23.20
N SER A 391 4.45 -42.43 22.09
CA SER A 391 5.71 -41.76 21.77
C SER A 391 6.87 -41.86 22.78
N ARG A 392 7.88 -42.67 22.45
CA ARG A 392 9.20 -42.52 23.04
C ARG A 392 9.77 -41.15 22.63
N ALA A 393 10.38 -40.44 23.59
CA ALA A 393 11.13 -39.22 23.28
C ALA A 393 12.20 -39.57 22.22
N ARG A 394 12.26 -38.74 21.17
CA ARG A 394 13.24 -38.89 20.07
C ARG A 394 13.71 -37.56 19.56
N ARG A 395 14.91 -37.53 19.03
CA ARG A 395 15.53 -36.39 18.39
C ARG A 395 15.03 -36.24 16.95
N ALA A 396 15.34 -35.10 16.35
CA ALA A 396 15.13 -34.92 14.93
C ALA A 396 15.89 -35.95 14.11
N ASP A 397 15.28 -36.43 13.05
CA ASP A 397 15.90 -37.36 12.10
C ASP A 397 16.76 -36.65 11.08
N ARG A 398 16.43 -35.39 10.80
CA ARG A 398 17.11 -34.57 9.79
C ARG A 398 16.96 -33.10 10.00
N ILE A 399 17.96 -32.31 9.54
CA ILE A 399 17.90 -30.87 9.44
C ILE A 399 17.86 -30.45 7.97
N LEU A 400 16.93 -29.59 7.59
CA LEU A 400 16.93 -28.86 6.33
C LEU A 400 17.48 -27.45 6.56
N VAL A 401 18.34 -26.98 5.66
CA VAL A 401 18.91 -25.62 5.74
C VAL A 401 18.76 -24.99 4.36
N GLU A 402 18.20 -23.77 4.29
CA GLU A 402 18.17 -23.02 3.04
C GLU A 402 19.60 -22.72 2.57
N SER A 403 19.93 -23.09 1.32
CA SER A 403 21.29 -23.03 0.78
C SER A 403 21.69 -21.62 0.32
N LYS A 404 21.23 -20.58 1.02
CA LYS A 404 21.61 -19.18 0.77
C LYS A 404 22.48 -18.64 1.90
N ALA A 405 23.41 -17.78 1.57
CA ALA A 405 24.23 -17.00 2.52
C ALA A 405 24.81 -17.83 3.70
N SER A 406 24.46 -17.45 4.93
CA SER A 406 24.90 -18.11 6.17
C SER A 406 24.46 -19.57 6.29
N GLY A 407 23.40 -19.96 5.58
CA GLY A 407 22.93 -21.35 5.55
C GLY A 407 23.93 -22.31 4.94
N GLN A 408 24.74 -21.91 3.97
CA GLN A 408 25.79 -22.76 3.40
C GLN A 408 26.88 -23.08 4.44
N SER A 409 27.28 -22.09 5.24
CA SER A 409 28.26 -22.27 6.32
C SER A 409 27.71 -23.17 7.41
N LEU A 410 26.46 -22.95 7.84
CA LEU A 410 25.78 -23.81 8.82
C LEU A 410 25.68 -25.25 8.33
N LEU A 411 25.33 -25.46 7.07
CA LEU A 411 25.24 -26.80 6.47
C LEU A 411 26.59 -27.55 6.51
N GLN A 412 27.69 -26.84 6.23
CA GLN A 412 29.05 -27.41 6.31
C GLN A 412 29.42 -27.80 7.75
N ASP A 413 29.17 -26.90 8.71
CA ASP A 413 29.50 -27.15 10.11
C ASP A 413 28.66 -28.27 10.73
N LEU A 414 27.38 -28.34 10.41
CA LEU A 414 26.51 -29.44 10.84
C LEU A 414 26.98 -30.78 10.30
N ARG A 415 27.41 -30.85 9.03
CA ARG A 415 27.97 -32.04 8.42
C ARG A 415 29.29 -32.47 9.07
N LEU A 416 30.16 -31.51 9.40
CA LEU A 416 31.39 -31.79 10.16
C LEU A 416 31.08 -32.33 11.55
N ALA A 417 30.02 -31.85 12.19
CA ALA A 417 29.52 -32.33 13.47
C ALA A 417 28.77 -33.69 13.37
N LYS A 418 28.73 -34.31 12.17
CA LYS A 418 28.01 -35.58 11.86
C LYS A 418 26.49 -35.47 12.09
N VAL A 419 25.94 -34.28 11.98
CA VAL A 419 24.50 -34.03 11.99
C VAL A 419 23.96 -34.28 10.56
N PRO A 420 22.88 -35.01 10.35
CA PRO A 420 22.32 -35.30 9.03
C PRO A 420 21.58 -34.07 8.48
N ALA A 421 22.34 -33.12 7.93
CA ALA A 421 21.83 -31.90 7.38
C ALA A 421 21.81 -31.91 5.83
N ILE A 422 20.73 -31.40 5.24
CA ILE A 422 20.50 -31.30 3.79
C ILE A 422 20.23 -29.84 3.45
N GLY A 423 20.90 -29.34 2.40
CA GLY A 423 20.58 -28.03 1.81
C GLY A 423 19.43 -28.14 0.83
N TYR A 424 18.57 -27.12 0.80
CA TYR A 424 17.56 -26.91 -0.24
C TYR A 424 17.66 -25.48 -0.80
N ASN A 425 17.16 -25.27 -2.03
CA ASN A 425 17.16 -23.97 -2.72
C ASN A 425 15.74 -23.44 -2.81
#